data_099c27c48a923579aa0ea211697ac0b0
#
_entry.id   099c27c48a923579aa0ea211697ac0b0
#
_cell.length_a   1.000
_cell.length_b   1.000
_cell.length_c   1.000
_cell.angle_alpha   90.00
_cell.angle_beta   90.00
_cell.angle_gamma   90.00
#
_symmetry.space_group_name_H-M   'P 1'
#
loop_
_entity.id
_entity.type
_entity.pdbx_description
1 polymer ?
#
loop_
_entity_poly.entity_id
_entity_poly.type
_entity_poly.pdbx_seq_one_letter_code
_entity_poly.pdbx_strand_id
1 'polypeptide(L)'
;LISEDGARVQASANVWFEPDMSLDECCKLDLLFVLSGPSSPLAQCQTSNGKLRRLARHGVTMGAISGGIFPLARAGLLDGHVTSVHWCYEAAFLGEFPQIEATEDVIVLGGTRLTASGAAAAFDLSLHLIEETLSGDIATEVACWFQHPLVRGQGVTQRKPTFAAEITNDMLPPMVGKAVKIFSDNIEDTVKIIDVAHR
;
A
#
# COMPACT_ATOMS: atom_id res chain seq x y z
N LEU A 1 13.30 10.38 -4.51
CA LEU A 1 12.04 9.94 -5.13
C LEU A 1 12.26 9.55 -6.60
N ILE A 2 11.50 8.57 -7.08
CA ILE A 2 11.62 8.05 -8.45
C ILE A 2 10.23 8.03 -9.06
N SER A 3 10.09 8.55 -10.27
CA SER A 3 8.90 8.33 -11.08
C SER A 3 9.22 7.42 -12.28
N GLU A 4 8.18 6.97 -12.99
CA GLU A 4 8.35 6.04 -14.09
C GLU A 4 9.19 6.62 -15.22
N ASP A 5 9.01 7.92 -15.52
CA ASP A 5 9.60 8.63 -16.67
C ASP A 5 10.42 9.87 -16.29
N GLY A 6 10.59 10.17 -15.01
CA GLY A 6 11.25 11.37 -14.52
C GLY A 6 10.34 12.60 -14.43
N ALA A 7 9.09 12.51 -14.88
CA ALA A 7 8.13 13.59 -14.74
C ALA A 7 7.56 13.66 -13.32
N ARG A 8 7.16 14.86 -12.90
CA ARG A 8 6.50 15.06 -11.60
C ARG A 8 5.18 14.30 -11.53
N VAL A 9 4.87 13.80 -10.35
CA VAL A 9 3.70 12.97 -10.08
C VAL A 9 2.70 13.73 -9.22
N GLN A 10 1.44 13.73 -9.63
CA GLN A 10 0.35 14.26 -8.84
C GLN A 10 -0.27 13.17 -7.96
N ALA A 11 -0.31 13.41 -6.66
CA ALA A 11 -1.06 12.55 -5.74
C ALA A 11 -2.56 12.89 -5.77
N SER A 12 -3.38 11.95 -5.31
CA SER A 12 -4.85 12.12 -5.22
C SER A 12 -5.28 13.31 -4.35
N ALA A 13 -4.45 13.74 -3.40
CA ALA A 13 -4.66 14.92 -2.57
C ALA A 13 -4.29 16.24 -3.27
N ASN A 14 -4.11 16.25 -4.58
CA ASN A 14 -3.71 17.40 -5.39
C ASN A 14 -2.35 18.01 -5.00
N VAL A 15 -1.47 17.18 -4.40
CA VAL A 15 -0.08 17.54 -4.11
C VAL A 15 0.81 17.01 -5.23
N TRP A 16 1.77 17.81 -5.67
CA TRP A 16 2.75 17.42 -6.68
C TRP A 16 4.07 17.04 -6.03
N PHE A 17 4.63 15.93 -6.47
CA PHE A 17 5.95 15.45 -6.09
C PHE A 17 6.90 15.58 -7.27
N GLU A 18 8.05 16.22 -7.02
CA GLU A 18 9.15 16.30 -7.96
C GLU A 18 10.05 15.07 -7.75
N PRO A 19 10.22 14.19 -8.73
CA PRO A 19 11.14 13.07 -8.61
C PRO A 19 12.60 13.54 -8.77
N ASP A 20 13.51 12.81 -8.15
CA ASP A 20 14.95 13.04 -8.31
C ASP A 20 15.47 12.43 -9.61
N MET A 21 14.81 11.38 -10.10
CA MET A 21 15.18 10.65 -11.32
C MET A 21 14.04 9.78 -11.85
N SER A 22 14.20 9.30 -13.08
CA SER A 22 13.35 8.27 -13.67
C SER A 22 13.75 6.86 -13.23
N LEU A 23 12.85 5.91 -13.41
CA LEU A 23 13.12 4.49 -13.15
C LEU A 23 14.23 3.94 -14.07
N ASP A 24 14.45 4.53 -15.27
CA ASP A 24 15.52 4.15 -16.19
C ASP A 24 16.90 4.53 -15.69
N GLU A 25 17.02 5.67 -15.04
CA GLU A 25 18.27 6.19 -14.51
C GLU A 25 18.74 5.48 -13.25
N CYS A 26 17.83 4.71 -12.60
CA CYS A 26 18.16 3.94 -11.41
C CYS A 26 19.14 2.82 -11.70
N CYS A 27 20.37 2.93 -11.19
CA CYS A 27 21.41 1.94 -11.40
C CYS A 27 21.98 1.30 -10.13
N LYS A 28 21.88 1.97 -9.00
CA LYS A 28 22.41 1.48 -7.71
C LYS A 28 21.43 1.78 -6.59
N LEU A 29 20.74 0.74 -6.16
CA LEU A 29 19.81 0.79 -5.03
C LEU A 29 20.02 -0.45 -4.19
N ASP A 30 19.92 -0.31 -2.88
CA ASP A 30 19.85 -1.44 -1.95
C ASP A 30 18.39 -1.86 -1.76
N LEU A 31 17.47 -0.88 -1.81
CA LEU A 31 16.05 -1.06 -1.55
C LEU A 31 15.22 -0.13 -2.43
N LEU A 32 14.14 -0.63 -3.00
CA LEU A 32 13.15 0.14 -3.75
C LEU A 32 11.75 -0.16 -3.25
N PHE A 33 11.04 0.87 -2.79
CA PHE A 33 9.60 0.77 -2.48
C PHE A 33 8.74 1.30 -3.62
N VAL A 34 7.77 0.49 -4.04
CA VAL A 34 6.73 0.91 -4.97
C VAL A 34 5.52 1.41 -4.16
N LEU A 35 5.19 2.66 -4.38
CA LEU A 35 4.06 3.35 -3.75
C LEU A 35 2.99 3.58 -4.80
N SER A 36 1.77 3.18 -4.53
CA SER A 36 0.66 3.41 -5.46
C SER A 36 -0.66 3.54 -4.70
N GLY A 37 -1.55 4.33 -5.23
CA GLY A 37 -2.96 4.32 -4.84
C GLY A 37 -3.73 3.19 -5.54
N PRO A 38 -5.03 3.02 -5.20
CA PRO A 38 -5.84 1.90 -5.69
C PRO A 38 -6.04 1.89 -7.22
N SER A 39 -5.92 3.02 -7.87
CA SER A 39 -6.25 3.19 -9.30
C SER A 39 -5.09 3.76 -10.11
N SER A 40 -3.86 3.61 -9.65
CA SER A 40 -2.68 4.19 -10.32
C SER A 40 -1.79 3.09 -10.89
N PRO A 41 -2.15 2.50 -12.05
CA PRO A 41 -1.26 1.59 -12.74
C PRO A 41 -0.03 2.34 -13.27
N LEU A 42 1.08 1.63 -13.41
CA LEU A 42 2.21 2.15 -14.18
C LEU A 42 1.77 2.39 -15.63
N ALA A 43 2.06 3.57 -16.17
CA ALA A 43 1.60 3.95 -17.52
C ALA A 43 2.26 3.09 -18.61
N GLN A 44 3.52 2.70 -18.40
CA GLN A 44 4.31 1.88 -19.31
C GLN A 44 4.56 0.47 -18.73
N CYS A 45 3.47 -0.23 -18.36
CA CYS A 45 3.53 -1.49 -17.60
C CYS A 45 4.59 -2.50 -18.06
N GLN A 46 4.72 -2.77 -19.37
CA GLN A 46 5.69 -3.76 -19.85
C GLN A 46 7.14 -3.34 -19.62
N THR A 47 7.46 -2.09 -19.95
CA THR A 47 8.81 -1.55 -19.79
C THR A 47 9.17 -1.44 -18.32
N SER A 48 8.29 -0.87 -17.51
CA SER A 48 8.50 -0.68 -16.08
C SER A 48 8.60 -2.00 -15.32
N ASN A 49 7.79 -3.00 -15.66
CA ASN A 49 7.92 -4.35 -15.10
C ASN A 49 9.27 -4.98 -15.45
N GLY A 50 9.77 -4.75 -16.67
CA GLY A 50 11.11 -5.18 -17.10
C GLY A 50 12.22 -4.55 -16.25
N LYS A 51 12.09 -3.25 -15.95
CA LYS A 51 13.04 -2.51 -15.09
C LYS A 51 13.01 -3.00 -13.64
N LEU A 52 11.82 -3.20 -13.06
CA LEU A 52 11.65 -3.74 -11.71
C LEU A 52 12.29 -5.13 -11.60
N ARG A 53 12.05 -6.02 -12.56
CA ARG A 53 12.70 -7.34 -12.59
C ARG A 53 14.22 -7.26 -12.73
N ARG A 54 14.74 -6.29 -13.50
CA ARG A 54 16.18 -6.08 -13.61
C ARG A 54 16.78 -5.66 -12.29
N LEU A 55 16.21 -4.69 -11.58
CA LEU A 55 16.65 -4.26 -10.26
C LEU A 55 16.65 -5.42 -9.26
N ALA A 56 15.56 -6.17 -9.19
CA ALA A 56 15.47 -7.34 -8.31
C ALA A 56 16.56 -8.40 -8.59
N ARG A 57 16.86 -8.66 -9.88
CA ARG A 57 17.96 -9.59 -10.27
C ARG A 57 19.34 -9.07 -9.91
N HIS A 58 19.52 -7.77 -9.76
CA HIS A 58 20.77 -7.17 -9.29
C HIS A 58 20.85 -7.09 -7.74
N GLY A 59 19.93 -7.74 -7.04
CA GLY A 59 19.97 -7.86 -5.59
C GLY A 59 19.24 -6.74 -4.83
N VAL A 60 18.54 -5.85 -5.54
CA VAL A 60 17.74 -4.81 -4.89
C VAL A 60 16.58 -5.46 -4.12
N THR A 61 16.45 -5.14 -2.85
CA THR A 61 15.27 -5.52 -2.05
C THR A 61 14.06 -4.72 -2.55
N MET A 62 13.01 -5.45 -2.91
CA MET A 62 11.80 -4.84 -3.49
C MET A 62 10.72 -4.75 -2.43
N GLY A 63 10.22 -3.53 -2.19
CA GLY A 63 9.13 -3.30 -1.27
C GLY A 63 7.88 -2.77 -1.96
N ALA A 64 6.72 -3.00 -1.36
CA ALA A 64 5.45 -2.44 -1.80
C ALA A 64 4.65 -1.88 -0.62
N ILE A 65 4.04 -0.73 -0.83
CA ILE A 65 3.16 -0.12 0.16
C ILE A 65 1.80 0.12 -0.47
N SER A 66 0.75 -0.34 0.22
CA SER A 66 -0.64 -0.19 -0.23
C SER A 66 -0.85 -0.76 -1.65
N GLY A 67 -1.37 0.02 -2.60
CA GLY A 67 -1.56 -0.40 -4.00
C GLY A 67 -0.28 -0.73 -4.76
N GLY A 68 0.90 -0.41 -4.24
CA GLY A 68 2.21 -0.76 -4.83
C GLY A 68 2.46 -2.25 -5.00
N ILE A 69 1.67 -3.11 -4.34
CA ILE A 69 1.71 -4.56 -4.52
C ILE A 69 1.33 -4.98 -5.95
N PHE A 70 0.39 -4.28 -6.61
CA PHE A 70 -0.07 -4.64 -7.95
C PHE A 70 1.07 -4.54 -9.00
N PRO A 71 1.82 -3.44 -9.11
CA PRO A 71 2.98 -3.38 -10.00
C PRO A 71 4.02 -4.47 -9.72
N LEU A 72 4.31 -4.78 -8.45
CA LEU A 72 5.26 -5.83 -8.12
C LEU A 72 4.73 -7.23 -8.49
N ALA A 73 3.45 -7.51 -8.26
CA ALA A 73 2.81 -8.76 -8.65
C ALA A 73 2.78 -8.92 -10.18
N ARG A 74 2.40 -7.85 -10.93
CA ARG A 74 2.44 -7.85 -12.40
C ARG A 74 3.85 -8.04 -12.96
N ALA A 75 4.86 -7.60 -12.23
CA ALA A 75 6.25 -7.88 -12.58
C ALA A 75 6.68 -9.32 -12.23
N GLY A 76 5.85 -10.15 -11.60
CA GLY A 76 6.17 -11.50 -11.15
C GLY A 76 7.17 -11.52 -9.98
N LEU A 77 7.26 -10.43 -9.22
CA LEU A 77 8.22 -10.29 -8.14
C LEU A 77 7.69 -10.75 -6.78
N LEU A 78 6.40 -11.06 -6.71
CA LEU A 78 5.75 -11.57 -5.49
C LEU A 78 5.41 -13.07 -5.58
N ASP A 79 5.70 -13.72 -6.69
CA ASP A 79 5.46 -15.16 -6.86
C ASP A 79 6.25 -15.96 -5.83
N GLY A 80 5.56 -16.83 -5.10
CA GLY A 80 6.17 -17.64 -4.02
C GLY A 80 6.49 -16.87 -2.73
N HIS A 81 6.03 -15.64 -2.61
CA HIS A 81 6.17 -14.82 -1.40
C HIS A 81 4.82 -14.54 -0.75
N VAL A 82 4.78 -14.63 0.59
CA VAL A 82 3.65 -14.13 1.37
C VAL A 82 3.63 -12.60 1.27
N THR A 83 2.45 -12.03 1.06
CA THR A 83 2.30 -10.60 0.76
C THR A 83 1.23 -9.97 1.62
N SER A 84 1.57 -8.88 2.32
CA SER A 84 0.59 -8.05 3.03
C SER A 84 -0.26 -7.28 2.01
N VAL A 85 -1.54 -7.56 1.99
CA VAL A 85 -2.51 -6.90 1.11
C VAL A 85 -3.49 -6.10 1.94
N HIS A 86 -3.69 -4.82 1.61
CA HIS A 86 -4.69 -4.01 2.30
C HIS A 86 -6.09 -4.62 2.12
N TRP A 87 -6.85 -4.72 3.20
CA TRP A 87 -8.16 -5.38 3.21
C TRP A 87 -9.10 -4.92 2.08
N CYS A 88 -9.07 -3.64 1.70
CA CYS A 88 -9.94 -3.13 0.62
C CYS A 88 -9.51 -3.56 -0.79
N TYR A 89 -8.30 -4.11 -0.96
CA TYR A 89 -7.78 -4.59 -2.25
C TYR A 89 -7.77 -6.12 -2.35
N GLU A 90 -7.99 -6.81 -1.25
CA GLU A 90 -7.83 -8.26 -1.14
C GLU A 90 -8.59 -9.01 -2.24
N ALA A 91 -9.88 -8.72 -2.42
CA ALA A 91 -10.68 -9.38 -3.45
C ALA A 91 -10.16 -9.11 -4.88
N ALA A 92 -9.77 -7.87 -5.18
CA ALA A 92 -9.22 -7.51 -6.48
C ALA A 92 -7.84 -8.14 -6.70
N PHE A 93 -7.01 -8.18 -5.67
CA PHE A 93 -5.67 -8.77 -5.73
C PHE A 93 -5.74 -10.29 -5.95
N LEU A 94 -6.54 -11.00 -5.18
CA LEU A 94 -6.73 -12.45 -5.34
C LEU A 94 -7.42 -12.81 -6.67
N GLY A 95 -8.28 -11.94 -7.17
CA GLY A 95 -8.89 -12.09 -8.49
C GLY A 95 -7.89 -11.98 -9.65
N GLU A 96 -6.88 -11.10 -9.53
CA GLU A 96 -5.83 -10.91 -10.54
C GLU A 96 -4.66 -11.90 -10.34
N PHE A 97 -4.31 -12.24 -9.09
CA PHE A 97 -3.15 -13.06 -8.72
C PHE A 97 -3.52 -14.20 -7.75
N PRO A 98 -4.35 -15.16 -8.17
CA PRO A 98 -4.82 -16.24 -7.30
C PRO A 98 -3.69 -17.18 -6.81
N GLN A 99 -2.51 -17.13 -7.42
CA GLN A 99 -1.35 -17.93 -7.06
C GLN A 99 -0.48 -17.29 -5.97
N ILE A 100 -0.69 -16.00 -5.66
CA ILE A 100 0.11 -15.29 -4.65
C ILE A 100 -0.57 -15.43 -3.28
N GLU A 101 0.20 -15.82 -2.28
CA GLU A 101 -0.29 -15.93 -0.92
C GLU A 101 -0.44 -14.54 -0.30
N ALA A 102 -1.70 -14.12 -0.10
CA ALA A 102 -2.05 -12.87 0.55
C ALA A 102 -2.33 -13.10 2.04
N THR A 103 -1.86 -12.21 2.90
CA THR A 103 -2.13 -12.20 4.34
C THR A 103 -2.77 -10.89 4.79
N GLU A 104 -3.50 -10.96 5.89
CA GLU A 104 -4.09 -9.82 6.57
C GLU A 104 -3.09 -9.09 7.50
N ASP A 105 -1.85 -9.52 7.56
CA ASP A 105 -0.83 -8.86 8.38
C ASP A 105 -0.61 -7.42 7.93
N VAL A 106 -0.34 -6.53 8.88
CA VAL A 106 -0.07 -5.12 8.55
C VAL A 106 1.24 -4.96 7.78
N ILE A 107 2.24 -5.79 8.09
CA ILE A 107 3.54 -5.84 7.38
C ILE A 107 3.98 -7.28 7.20
N VAL A 108 4.71 -7.55 6.13
CA VAL A 108 5.44 -8.79 5.88
C VAL A 108 6.89 -8.48 5.54
N LEU A 109 7.81 -9.08 6.28
CA LEU A 109 9.25 -8.97 6.11
C LEU A 109 9.77 -10.29 5.52
N GLY A 110 9.71 -10.42 4.21
CA GLY A 110 10.03 -11.64 3.46
C GLY A 110 11.45 -11.64 2.88
N GLY A 111 12.45 -11.23 3.64
CA GLY A 111 13.84 -11.16 3.16
C GLY A 111 14.04 -10.10 2.08
N THR A 112 14.02 -10.48 0.81
CA THR A 112 14.17 -9.54 -0.32
C THR A 112 12.83 -8.97 -0.81
N ARG A 113 11.71 -9.31 -0.14
CA ARG A 113 10.37 -8.79 -0.43
C ARG A 113 9.75 -8.25 0.85
N LEU A 114 9.43 -6.97 0.84
CA LEU A 114 8.88 -6.26 1.98
C LEU A 114 7.54 -5.67 1.60
N THR A 115 6.48 -5.95 2.34
CA THR A 115 5.16 -5.40 2.00
C THR A 115 4.47 -4.81 3.22
N ALA A 116 3.79 -3.69 3.02
CA ALA A 116 3.00 -3.01 4.04
C ALA A 116 1.60 -2.71 3.51
N SER A 117 0.59 -3.04 4.29
CA SER A 117 -0.80 -2.93 3.88
C SER A 117 -1.25 -1.50 3.57
N GLY A 118 -0.72 -0.50 4.25
CA GLY A 118 -1.14 0.88 4.09
C GLY A 118 -0.18 1.90 4.66
N ALA A 119 -0.56 3.17 4.64
CA ALA A 119 0.32 4.29 5.01
C ALA A 119 0.88 4.20 6.44
N ALA A 120 0.04 3.87 7.43
CA ALA A 120 0.51 3.69 8.80
C ALA A 120 1.42 2.45 8.95
N ALA A 121 1.15 1.39 8.19
CA ALA A 121 2.00 0.22 8.16
C ALA A 121 3.37 0.49 7.49
N ALA A 122 3.45 1.45 6.59
CA ALA A 122 4.72 1.90 6.02
C ALA A 122 5.63 2.51 7.06
N PHE A 123 5.08 3.22 8.04
CA PHE A 123 5.85 3.76 9.15
C PHE A 123 6.39 2.65 10.06
N ASP A 124 5.56 1.66 10.40
CA ASP A 124 6.01 0.49 11.17
C ASP A 124 7.13 -0.25 10.43
N LEU A 125 6.96 -0.48 9.12
CA LEU A 125 7.98 -1.12 8.29
C LEU A 125 9.28 -0.32 8.27
N SER A 126 9.21 1.01 8.21
CA SER A 126 10.40 1.87 8.25
C SER A 126 11.13 1.77 9.58
N LEU A 127 10.40 1.70 10.68
CA LEU A 127 11.00 1.51 12.01
C LEU A 127 11.70 0.16 12.14
N HIS A 128 11.13 -0.92 11.59
CA HIS A 128 11.79 -2.22 11.54
C HIS A 128 13.08 -2.19 10.71
N LEU A 129 13.08 -1.49 9.57
CA LEU A 129 14.31 -1.33 8.76
C LEU A 129 15.39 -0.52 9.50
N ILE A 130 15.01 0.49 10.27
CA ILE A 130 15.93 1.25 11.13
C ILE A 130 16.49 0.34 12.22
N GLU A 131 15.65 -0.46 12.87
CA GLU A 131 16.06 -1.41 13.89
C GLU A 131 17.08 -2.41 13.35
N GLU A 132 16.81 -3.02 12.19
CA GLU A 132 17.70 -4.00 11.56
C GLU A 132 19.03 -3.42 11.08
N THR A 133 19.02 -2.16 10.60
CA THR A 133 20.21 -1.55 10.00
C THR A 133 21.04 -0.73 10.98
N LEU A 134 20.44 -0.19 12.01
CA LEU A 134 21.11 0.67 13.00
C LEU A 134 21.00 0.06 14.40
N SER A 135 19.87 0.26 15.09
CA SER A 135 19.60 -0.39 16.39
C SER A 135 18.15 -0.13 16.85
N GLY A 136 17.68 -0.95 17.80
CA GLY A 136 16.37 -0.75 18.43
C GLY A 136 16.27 0.57 19.21
N ASP A 137 17.36 1.06 19.79
CA ASP A 137 17.37 2.34 20.50
C ASP A 137 17.09 3.50 19.55
N ILE A 138 17.71 3.49 18.36
CA ILE A 138 17.48 4.52 17.33
C ILE A 138 16.05 4.42 16.78
N ALA A 139 15.56 3.22 16.52
CA ALA A 139 14.18 3.02 16.07
C ALA A 139 13.18 3.54 17.13
N THR A 140 13.45 3.28 18.41
CA THR A 140 12.64 3.79 19.52
C THR A 140 12.67 5.31 19.60
N GLU A 141 13.84 5.93 19.46
CA GLU A 141 13.98 7.39 19.45
C GLU A 141 13.18 8.01 18.30
N VAL A 142 13.28 7.46 17.09
CA VAL A 142 12.51 7.90 15.92
C VAL A 142 11.00 7.77 16.19
N ALA A 143 10.56 6.64 16.75
CA ALA A 143 9.15 6.44 17.11
C ALA A 143 8.65 7.50 18.11
N CYS A 144 9.46 7.85 19.11
CA CYS A 144 9.15 8.91 20.07
C CYS A 144 9.03 10.29 19.41
N TRP A 145 9.93 10.63 18.47
CA TRP A 145 9.85 11.90 17.74
C TRP A 145 8.54 12.03 16.95
N PHE A 146 8.05 10.93 16.38
CA PHE A 146 6.79 10.90 15.65
C PHE A 146 5.57 10.62 16.55
N GLN A 147 5.75 10.53 17.87
CA GLN A 147 4.68 10.20 18.81
C GLN A 147 3.94 8.91 18.42
N HIS A 148 4.69 7.92 17.96
CA HIS A 148 4.19 6.60 17.56
C HIS A 148 4.54 5.54 18.62
N PRO A 149 3.74 5.43 19.69
CA PRO A 149 4.12 4.68 20.90
C PRO A 149 4.12 3.17 20.73
N LEU A 150 3.50 2.67 19.64
CA LEU A 150 3.34 1.24 19.40
C LEU A 150 3.73 0.90 17.97
N VAL A 151 4.87 0.24 17.80
CA VAL A 151 5.31 -0.32 16.51
C VAL A 151 4.67 -1.68 16.32
N ARG A 152 3.95 -1.86 15.23
CA ARG A 152 3.32 -3.12 14.88
C ARG A 152 4.30 -4.00 14.11
N GLY A 153 4.52 -5.22 14.61
CA GLY A 153 5.40 -6.21 13.98
C GLY A 153 4.67 -7.13 13.02
N GLN A 154 5.41 -8.12 12.54
CA GLN A 154 4.83 -9.26 11.80
C GLN A 154 3.84 -10.02 12.69
N GLY A 155 2.80 -10.60 12.06
CA GLY A 155 1.73 -11.32 12.75
C GLY A 155 0.66 -10.41 13.37
N VAL A 156 0.81 -9.08 13.27
CA VAL A 156 -0.26 -8.15 13.66
C VAL A 156 -1.20 -7.96 12.49
N THR A 157 -2.45 -8.40 12.65
CA THR A 157 -3.46 -8.33 11.61
C THR A 157 -4.08 -6.94 11.48
N GLN A 158 -4.53 -6.64 10.28
CA GLN A 158 -5.26 -5.41 9.97
C GLN A 158 -6.62 -5.39 10.67
N ARG A 159 -7.04 -4.20 11.09
CA ARG A 159 -8.43 -3.99 11.49
C ARG A 159 -9.28 -3.74 10.25
N LYS A 160 -10.24 -4.61 10.00
CA LYS A 160 -11.24 -4.43 8.95
C LYS A 160 -12.45 -3.70 9.54
N PRO A 161 -13.04 -2.72 8.82
CA PRO A 161 -14.30 -2.15 9.26
C PRO A 161 -15.35 -3.28 9.28
N THR A 162 -15.94 -3.50 10.42
CA THR A 162 -17.10 -4.39 10.52
C THR A 162 -18.33 -3.62 10.05
N PHE A 163 -18.65 -3.72 8.77
CA PHE A 163 -19.94 -3.30 8.24
C PHE A 163 -21.03 -4.33 8.57
N ALA A 164 -20.89 -5.03 9.69
CA ALA A 164 -21.93 -5.93 10.17
C ALA A 164 -23.16 -5.13 10.53
N ALA A 165 -24.33 -5.65 10.18
CA ALA A 165 -25.66 -5.05 10.22
C ALA A 165 -26.16 -4.56 11.62
N GLU A 166 -25.29 -4.45 12.60
CA GLU A 166 -25.60 -3.96 13.97
C GLU A 166 -24.68 -2.83 14.42
N ILE A 167 -24.00 -2.12 13.48
CA ILE A 167 -23.41 -0.85 13.87
C ILE A 167 -24.58 0.09 14.11
N THR A 168 -24.90 0.30 15.37
CA THR A 168 -25.79 1.37 15.76
C THR A 168 -25.28 2.65 15.11
N ASN A 169 -26.16 3.40 14.45
CA ASN A 169 -25.86 4.67 13.78
C ASN A 169 -25.07 5.66 14.66
N ASP A 170 -24.97 5.40 15.93
CA ASP A 170 -24.32 6.23 16.94
C ASP A 170 -22.79 6.28 16.84
N MET A 171 -22.18 5.35 16.09
CA MET A 171 -20.72 5.27 15.94
C MET A 171 -20.19 5.96 14.68
N LEU A 172 -21.04 6.31 13.73
CA LEU A 172 -20.65 7.01 12.50
C LEU A 172 -21.05 8.49 12.58
N PRO A 173 -20.20 9.40 12.08
CA PRO A 173 -20.65 10.78 11.86
C PRO A 173 -21.95 10.78 11.04
N PRO A 174 -22.94 11.63 11.39
CA PRO A 174 -24.30 11.58 10.79
C PRO A 174 -24.30 11.57 9.26
N MET A 175 -23.42 12.34 8.64
CA MET A 175 -23.30 12.40 7.17
C MET A 175 -22.77 11.09 6.58
N VAL A 176 -21.83 10.44 7.28
CA VAL A 176 -21.28 9.14 6.84
C VAL A 176 -22.33 8.04 6.99
N GLY A 177 -23.08 8.03 8.11
CA GLY A 177 -24.19 7.10 8.30
C GLY A 177 -25.26 7.23 7.23
N LYS A 178 -25.60 8.47 6.84
CA LYS A 178 -26.55 8.76 5.76
C LYS A 178 -26.06 8.26 4.40
N ALA A 179 -24.80 8.50 4.07
CA ALA A 179 -24.17 8.00 2.85
C ALA A 179 -24.16 6.48 2.77
N VAL A 180 -23.74 5.81 3.86
CA VAL A 180 -23.75 4.35 3.96
C VAL A 180 -25.16 3.79 3.74
N LYS A 181 -26.18 4.41 4.35
CA LYS A 181 -27.56 3.99 4.16
C LYS A 181 -28.01 4.11 2.69
N ILE A 182 -27.68 5.23 2.02
CA ILE A 182 -28.02 5.42 0.60
C ILE A 182 -27.38 4.34 -0.27
N PHE A 183 -26.12 3.99 -0.04
CA PHE A 183 -25.45 2.92 -0.79
C PHE A 183 -26.06 1.56 -0.49
N SER A 184 -26.38 1.26 0.78
CA SER A 184 -26.99 -0.01 1.17
C SER A 184 -28.40 -0.20 0.60
N ASP A 185 -29.19 0.87 0.59
CA ASP A 185 -30.55 0.85 0.07
C ASP A 185 -30.60 0.73 -1.49
N ASN A 186 -29.48 0.97 -2.17
CA ASN A 186 -29.36 0.96 -3.63
C ASN A 186 -28.21 0.06 -4.12
N ILE A 187 -27.96 -1.06 -3.42
CA ILE A 187 -26.81 -1.92 -3.68
C ILE A 187 -26.80 -2.56 -5.08
N GLU A 188 -27.98 -2.70 -5.69
CA GLU A 188 -28.16 -3.24 -7.04
C GLU A 188 -28.18 -2.16 -8.13
N ASP A 189 -28.22 -0.90 -7.74
CA ASP A 189 -28.33 0.26 -8.64
C ASP A 189 -27.01 1.06 -8.74
N THR A 190 -26.83 1.73 -9.87
CA THR A 190 -25.67 2.64 -10.03
C THR A 190 -25.92 3.94 -9.28
N VAL A 191 -25.30 4.10 -8.11
CA VAL A 191 -25.34 5.33 -7.31
C VAL A 191 -24.16 6.23 -7.65
N LYS A 192 -24.41 7.46 -8.09
CA LYS A 192 -23.36 8.45 -8.32
C LYS A 192 -23.02 9.17 -7.02
N ILE A 193 -21.73 9.35 -6.74
CA ILE A 193 -21.25 10.03 -5.54
C ILE A 193 -21.83 11.43 -5.41
N ILE A 194 -22.02 12.15 -6.54
CA ILE A 194 -22.59 13.49 -6.55
C ILE A 194 -24.04 13.51 -6.01
N ASP A 195 -24.80 12.47 -6.30
CA ASP A 195 -26.19 12.36 -5.85
C ASP A 195 -26.28 12.05 -4.35
N VAL A 196 -25.28 11.35 -3.82
CA VAL A 196 -25.13 11.09 -2.37
C VAL A 196 -24.74 12.35 -1.62
N ALA A 197 -23.88 13.18 -2.20
CA ALA A 197 -23.41 14.42 -1.60
C ALA A 197 -24.50 15.52 -1.53
N HIS A 198 -25.52 15.44 -2.38
CA HIS A 198 -26.64 16.39 -2.42
C HIS A 198 -27.85 15.99 -1.59
N ARG A 199 -27.86 14.81 -0.97
CA ARG A 199 -28.91 14.27 -0.09
C ARG A 199 -28.51 14.30 1.37
#